data_62faeba2a2be0f94d521cf07eb482170
#
_entry.id   62faeba2a2be0f94d521cf07eb482170
#
_cell.length_a   1.000
_cell.length_b   1.000
_cell.length_c   1.000
_cell.angle_alpha   90.00
_cell.angle_beta   90.00
_cell.angle_gamma   90.00
#
_symmetry.space_group_name_H-M   'P 1'
#
loop_
_entity.id
_entity.type
_entity.pdbx_description
1 polymer ?
#
loop_
_entity_poly.entity_id
_entity_poly.type
_entity_poly.pdbx_seq_one_letter_code
_entity_poly.pdbx_strand_id
1 'polypeptide(L)'
;MWQGLYDELKDRSFVVLAVALDSGGVASAGQWILAAKPTYPCLIDERHIVAELYSMVNVPSAVWIDEAGQIVRPTEAAGASDAFRTQMDRKTKQMSAEGAADRQRARAAYLNALRDWTAKGAESTFALSGDEVCRRSSGPSAEHALAAAHLDRKSVV
;
A
#
# COMPACT_ATOMS: atom_id res chain seq x y z
N MET A 1 -11.18 7.91 -0.91
CA MET A 1 -10.95 6.70 -0.08
C MET A 1 -10.31 7.07 1.24
N TRP A 2 -9.06 7.48 1.27
CA TRP A 2 -8.33 7.75 2.50
C TRP A 2 -8.94 8.88 3.33
N GLN A 3 -9.37 9.97 2.70
CA GLN A 3 -10.03 11.06 3.42
C GLN A 3 -11.29 10.59 4.15
N GLY A 4 -12.16 9.81 3.48
CA GLY A 4 -13.37 9.30 4.12
C GLY A 4 -13.10 8.34 5.27
N LEU A 5 -12.07 7.48 5.16
CA LEU A 5 -11.65 6.62 6.27
C LEU A 5 -11.06 7.43 7.43
N TYR A 6 -10.22 8.43 7.12
CA TYR A 6 -9.65 9.29 8.14
C TYR A 6 -10.72 10.08 8.89
N ASP A 7 -11.70 10.66 8.18
CA ASP A 7 -12.82 11.39 8.79
C ASP A 7 -13.65 10.50 9.73
N GLU A 8 -13.77 9.20 9.40
CA GLU A 8 -14.49 8.21 10.22
C GLU A 8 -13.70 7.80 11.47
N LEU A 9 -12.37 7.72 11.37
CA LEU A 9 -11.54 7.08 12.41
C LEU A 9 -10.63 8.04 13.18
N LYS A 10 -10.48 9.30 12.78
CA LYS A 10 -9.53 10.27 13.38
C LYS A 10 -9.69 10.48 14.88
N ASP A 11 -10.91 10.28 15.41
CA ASP A 11 -11.21 10.41 16.83
C ASP A 11 -11.02 9.08 17.60
N ARG A 12 -10.45 8.06 16.95
CA ARG A 12 -10.22 6.70 17.50
C ARG A 12 -8.74 6.31 17.48
N SER A 13 -7.85 7.25 17.78
CA SER A 13 -6.39 7.02 17.75
C SER A 13 -5.87 6.49 16.40
N PHE A 14 -6.49 6.90 15.30
CA PHE A 14 -6.10 6.53 13.96
C PHE A 14 -5.58 7.74 13.19
N VAL A 15 -4.43 7.60 12.55
CA VAL A 15 -3.86 8.63 11.67
C VAL A 15 -3.49 8.02 10.32
N VAL A 16 -3.75 8.77 9.27
CA VAL A 16 -3.19 8.52 7.94
C VAL A 16 -2.01 9.46 7.76
N LEU A 17 -0.84 8.90 7.45
CA LEU A 17 0.32 9.65 7.01
C LEU A 17 0.54 9.31 5.52
N ALA A 18 0.22 10.23 4.63
CA ALA A 18 0.46 10.04 3.21
C ALA A 18 1.85 10.54 2.84
N VAL A 19 2.56 9.77 2.01
CA VAL A 19 3.89 10.12 1.52
C VAL A 19 3.88 10.05 -0.01
N ALA A 20 4.10 11.18 -0.66
CA ALA A 20 4.29 11.24 -2.10
C ALA A 20 5.77 10.95 -2.40
N LEU A 21 6.03 9.89 -3.16
CA LEU A 21 7.36 9.54 -3.65
C LEU A 21 7.57 10.28 -4.97
N ASP A 22 8.17 11.47 -4.91
CA ASP A 22 8.32 12.31 -6.09
C ASP A 22 9.63 13.11 -6.04
N SER A 23 10.57 12.76 -6.90
CA SER A 23 11.88 13.43 -6.99
C SER A 23 11.79 14.91 -7.42
N GLY A 24 10.67 15.34 -8.00
CA GLY A 24 10.40 16.74 -8.34
C GLY A 24 9.92 17.56 -7.14
N GLY A 25 9.75 16.94 -5.98
CA GLY A 25 9.42 17.59 -4.73
C GLY A 25 8.09 18.34 -4.75
N VAL A 26 8.07 19.44 -4.00
CA VAL A 26 6.88 20.29 -3.89
C VAL A 26 6.43 20.85 -5.24
N ALA A 27 7.37 21.15 -6.13
CA ALA A 27 7.06 21.70 -7.44
C ALA A 27 6.23 20.72 -8.31
N SER A 28 6.45 19.42 -8.13
CA SER A 28 5.72 18.36 -8.84
C SER A 28 4.50 17.87 -8.07
N ALA A 29 4.69 17.36 -6.85
CA ALA A 29 3.65 16.73 -6.05
C ALA A 29 2.68 17.73 -5.38
N GLY A 30 3.16 18.94 -5.04
CA GLY A 30 2.40 19.89 -4.22
C GLY A 30 1.04 20.25 -4.79
N GLN A 31 0.94 20.48 -6.08
CA GLN A 31 -0.33 20.81 -6.75
C GLN A 31 -1.40 19.72 -6.58
N TRP A 32 -1.00 18.45 -6.60
CA TRP A 32 -1.92 17.33 -6.44
C TRP A 32 -2.40 17.17 -5.01
N ILE A 33 -1.49 17.39 -4.04
CA ILE A 33 -1.83 17.39 -2.62
C ILE A 33 -2.82 18.52 -2.32
N LEU A 34 -2.54 19.72 -2.79
CA LEU A 34 -3.44 20.88 -2.61
C LEU A 34 -4.80 20.68 -3.26
N ALA A 35 -4.83 20.10 -4.45
CA ALA A 35 -6.09 19.79 -5.15
C ALA A 35 -6.94 18.75 -4.42
N ALA A 36 -6.29 17.76 -3.79
CA ALA A 36 -6.95 16.71 -3.03
C ALA A 36 -7.50 17.19 -1.67
N LYS A 37 -6.99 18.33 -1.15
CA LYS A 37 -7.38 18.94 0.13
C LYS A 37 -7.45 17.95 1.30
N PRO A 38 -6.41 17.12 1.53
CA PRO A 38 -6.42 16.18 2.64
C PRO A 38 -6.40 16.92 3.97
N THR A 39 -7.07 16.36 5.00
CA THR A 39 -7.03 16.86 6.38
C THR A 39 -6.09 16.05 7.28
N TYR A 40 -5.40 15.07 6.71
CA TYR A 40 -4.33 14.30 7.34
C TYR A 40 -2.94 14.76 6.82
N PRO A 41 -1.86 14.48 7.57
CA PRO A 41 -0.51 14.84 7.15
C PRO A 41 -0.12 14.25 5.80
N CYS A 42 0.43 15.11 4.93
CA CYS A 42 1.01 14.69 3.64
C CYS A 42 2.46 15.16 3.58
N LEU A 43 3.35 14.23 3.35
CA LEU A 43 4.77 14.43 3.19
C LEU A 43 5.18 14.20 1.74
N ILE A 44 6.33 14.73 1.36
CA ILE A 44 6.94 14.48 0.06
C ILE A 44 8.33 13.91 0.31
N ASP A 45 8.59 12.74 -0.23
CA ASP A 45 9.87 12.05 -0.15
C ASP A 45 10.60 12.15 -1.49
N GLU A 46 11.37 13.22 -1.63
CA GLU A 46 12.14 13.53 -2.85
C GLU A 46 13.28 12.54 -3.09
N ARG A 47 13.81 11.95 -2.02
CA ARG A 47 14.96 11.05 -2.07
C ARG A 47 14.58 9.58 -1.97
N HIS A 48 13.29 9.27 -1.93
CA HIS A 48 12.76 7.90 -1.80
C HIS A 48 13.24 7.15 -0.55
N ILE A 49 13.55 7.89 0.53
CA ILE A 49 14.03 7.31 1.80
C ILE A 49 12.97 6.42 2.43
N VAL A 50 11.71 6.86 2.43
CA VAL A 50 10.59 6.07 2.96
C VAL A 50 10.39 4.81 2.13
N ALA A 51 10.48 4.91 0.81
CA ALA A 51 10.38 3.76 -0.08
C ALA A 51 11.49 2.73 0.21
N GLU A 52 12.72 3.18 0.42
CA GLU A 52 13.85 2.32 0.75
C GLU A 52 13.67 1.66 2.13
N LEU A 53 13.36 2.45 3.17
CA LEU A 53 13.21 1.96 4.54
C LEU A 53 12.10 0.91 4.69
N TYR A 54 11.01 1.06 3.96
CA TYR A 54 9.87 0.13 4.02
C TYR A 54 9.83 -0.85 2.84
N SER A 55 10.87 -0.91 2.02
CA SER A 55 10.97 -1.80 0.84
C SER A 55 9.77 -1.65 -0.10
N MET A 56 9.35 -0.41 -0.34
CA MET A 56 8.22 -0.10 -1.23
C MET A 56 8.69 -0.10 -2.68
N VAL A 57 8.32 -1.12 -3.44
CA VAL A 57 8.66 -1.26 -4.87
C VAL A 57 7.56 -0.84 -5.81
N ASN A 58 6.38 -0.53 -5.28
CA ASN A 58 5.21 -0.14 -6.07
C ASN A 58 4.29 0.80 -5.28
N VAL A 59 3.46 1.55 -5.97
CA VAL A 59 2.44 2.44 -5.38
C VAL A 59 1.05 2.13 -5.97
N PRO A 60 -0.01 2.25 -5.20
CA PRO A 60 -0.07 2.65 -3.79
C PRO A 60 0.29 1.50 -2.84
N SER A 61 1.21 1.76 -1.91
CA SER A 61 1.57 0.84 -0.84
C SER A 61 1.24 1.44 0.53
N ALA A 62 1.06 0.59 1.53
CA ALA A 62 0.87 1.00 2.91
C ALA A 62 1.60 0.07 3.87
N VAL A 63 1.94 0.61 5.04
CA VAL A 63 2.47 -0.09 6.20
C VAL A 63 1.58 0.29 7.38
N TRP A 64 1.24 -0.67 8.24
CA TRP A 64 0.51 -0.37 9.47
C TRP A 64 1.47 -0.39 10.65
N ILE A 65 1.42 0.65 11.44
CA ILE A 65 2.29 0.86 12.59
C ILE A 65 1.39 1.15 13.79
N ASP A 66 1.61 0.43 14.89
CA ASP A 66 0.85 0.62 16.11
C ASP A 66 1.35 1.81 16.96
N GLU A 67 0.70 2.06 18.08
CA GLU A 67 1.02 3.16 18.99
C GLU A 67 2.38 2.99 19.69
N ALA A 68 2.93 1.77 19.70
CA ALA A 68 4.27 1.48 20.20
C ALA A 68 5.36 1.69 19.13
N GLY A 69 4.96 2.08 17.89
CA GLY A 69 5.87 2.24 16.77
C GLY A 69 6.28 0.92 16.12
N GLN A 70 5.57 -0.18 16.42
CA GLN A 70 5.86 -1.48 15.84
C GLN A 70 5.07 -1.67 14.53
N ILE A 71 5.73 -2.24 13.53
CA ILE A 71 5.05 -2.63 12.29
C ILE A 71 4.20 -3.85 12.60
N VAL A 72 2.88 -3.71 12.41
CA VAL A 72 1.91 -4.81 12.55
C VAL A 72 1.43 -5.35 11.20
N ARG A 73 1.67 -4.61 10.13
CA ARG A 73 1.58 -5.10 8.73
C ARG A 73 2.70 -4.46 7.92
N PRO A 74 3.57 -5.26 7.30
CA PRO A 74 4.64 -4.76 6.44
C PRO A 74 4.06 -4.23 5.13
N THR A 75 4.91 -3.68 4.29
CA THR A 75 4.54 -3.12 2.99
C THR A 75 3.64 -4.06 2.20
N GLU A 76 2.46 -3.56 1.87
CA GLU A 76 1.47 -4.25 1.05
C GLU A 76 0.72 -3.27 0.15
N ALA A 77 0.02 -3.79 -0.86
CA ALA A 77 -0.84 -2.96 -1.71
C ALA A 77 -1.99 -2.33 -0.89
N ALA A 78 -2.12 -1.02 -0.95
CA ALA A 78 -3.09 -0.24 -0.17
C ALA A 78 -4.52 -0.33 -0.74
N GLY A 79 -5.15 -1.49 -0.60
CA GLY A 79 -6.49 -1.75 -1.14
C GLY A 79 -6.53 -1.81 -2.66
N ALA A 80 -5.40 -2.09 -3.30
CA ALA A 80 -5.31 -2.36 -4.72
C ALA A 80 -5.45 -3.87 -4.99
N SER A 81 -5.91 -4.24 -6.18
CA SER A 81 -5.91 -5.61 -6.69
C SER A 81 -5.11 -5.67 -7.98
N ASP A 82 -4.61 -6.84 -8.32
CA ASP A 82 -3.89 -7.07 -9.60
C ASP A 82 -4.82 -7.09 -10.82
N ALA A 83 -6.11 -6.85 -10.64
CA ALA A 83 -7.10 -6.81 -11.72
C ALA A 83 -6.71 -5.86 -12.86
N PHE A 84 -5.98 -4.77 -12.55
CA PHE A 84 -5.52 -3.85 -13.60
C PHE A 84 -4.52 -4.50 -14.56
N ARG A 85 -3.79 -5.54 -14.14
CA ARG A 85 -2.82 -6.25 -14.99
C ARG A 85 -3.48 -7.24 -15.92
N THR A 86 -4.54 -7.89 -15.45
CA THR A 86 -5.20 -9.01 -16.14
C THR A 86 -6.50 -8.62 -16.81
N GLN A 87 -7.19 -7.58 -16.32
CA GLN A 87 -8.55 -7.21 -16.71
C GLN A 87 -8.66 -5.80 -17.28
N MET A 88 -7.52 -5.14 -17.55
CA MET A 88 -7.48 -3.87 -18.26
C MET A 88 -7.09 -4.11 -19.73
N ASP A 89 -7.90 -3.60 -20.64
CA ASP A 89 -7.54 -3.53 -22.06
C ASP A 89 -6.37 -2.54 -22.22
N ARG A 90 -5.25 -3.04 -22.71
CA ARG A 90 -4.01 -2.24 -22.87
C ARG A 90 -4.12 -1.14 -23.92
N LYS A 91 -5.02 -1.28 -24.89
CA LYS A 91 -5.22 -0.31 -25.98
C LYS A 91 -6.16 0.81 -25.55
N THR A 92 -7.32 0.45 -25.02
CA THR A 92 -8.36 1.42 -24.62
C THR A 92 -8.17 1.98 -23.23
N LYS A 93 -7.30 1.37 -22.39
CA LYS A 93 -7.13 1.68 -20.95
C LYS A 93 -8.42 1.49 -20.15
N GLN A 94 -9.37 0.76 -20.69
CA GLN A 94 -10.63 0.45 -20.00
C GLN A 94 -10.51 -0.85 -19.21
N MET A 95 -11.07 -0.84 -18.01
CA MET A 95 -11.15 -2.02 -17.15
C MET A 95 -12.47 -2.75 -17.41
N SER A 96 -12.44 -4.09 -17.43
CA SER A 96 -13.66 -4.88 -17.53
C SER A 96 -14.57 -4.64 -16.32
N ALA A 97 -15.87 -4.91 -16.46
CA ALA A 97 -16.82 -4.78 -15.35
C ALA A 97 -16.45 -5.69 -14.18
N GLU A 98 -15.94 -6.89 -14.47
CA GLU A 98 -15.43 -7.83 -13.45
C GLU A 98 -14.20 -7.26 -12.74
N GLY A 99 -13.24 -6.72 -13.47
CA GLY A 99 -12.06 -6.06 -12.90
C GLY A 99 -12.40 -4.86 -12.02
N ALA A 100 -13.41 -4.08 -12.42
CA ALA A 100 -13.90 -2.97 -11.61
C ALA A 100 -14.55 -3.48 -10.30
N ALA A 101 -15.33 -4.56 -10.36
CA ALA A 101 -15.94 -5.19 -9.19
C ALA A 101 -14.89 -5.79 -8.25
N ASP A 102 -13.86 -6.48 -8.79
CA ASP A 102 -12.74 -7.01 -8.01
C ASP A 102 -11.97 -5.92 -7.27
N ARG A 103 -11.67 -4.84 -7.97
CA ARG A 103 -11.03 -3.66 -7.37
C ARG A 103 -11.88 -3.06 -6.24
N GLN A 104 -13.18 -3.00 -6.42
CA GLN A 104 -14.08 -2.50 -5.39
C GLN A 104 -14.13 -3.43 -4.18
N ARG A 105 -14.18 -4.76 -4.38
CA ARG A 105 -14.13 -5.76 -3.31
C ARG A 105 -12.83 -5.70 -2.52
N ALA A 106 -11.68 -5.68 -3.21
CA ALA A 106 -10.37 -5.57 -2.57
C ALA A 106 -10.26 -4.31 -1.72
N ARG A 107 -10.73 -3.18 -2.26
CA ARG A 107 -10.77 -1.90 -1.54
C ARG A 107 -11.66 -1.95 -0.30
N ALA A 108 -12.85 -2.51 -0.41
CA ALA A 108 -13.78 -2.64 0.72
C ALA A 108 -13.20 -3.54 1.81
N ALA A 109 -12.62 -4.69 1.44
CA ALA A 109 -11.97 -5.61 2.36
C ALA A 109 -10.82 -4.94 3.11
N TYR A 110 -9.97 -4.18 2.41
CA TYR A 110 -8.86 -3.45 3.03
C TYR A 110 -9.32 -2.38 4.03
N LEU A 111 -10.34 -1.59 3.68
CA LEU A 111 -10.91 -0.60 4.58
C LEU A 111 -11.56 -1.24 5.82
N ASN A 112 -12.22 -2.37 5.65
CA ASN A 112 -12.82 -3.11 6.78
C ASN A 112 -11.75 -3.69 7.69
N ALA A 113 -10.63 -4.15 7.16
CA ALA A 113 -9.49 -4.60 7.95
C ALA A 113 -8.89 -3.46 8.79
N LEU A 114 -8.75 -2.25 8.23
CA LEU A 114 -8.31 -1.07 8.97
C LEU A 114 -9.28 -0.69 10.09
N ARG A 115 -10.59 -0.75 9.85
CA ARG A 115 -11.62 -0.50 10.87
C ARG A 115 -11.55 -1.50 12.02
N ASP A 116 -11.40 -2.78 11.68
CA ASP A 116 -11.27 -3.85 12.67
C ASP A 116 -10.03 -3.66 13.53
N TRP A 117 -8.89 -3.38 12.88
CA TRP A 117 -7.63 -3.12 13.59
C TRP A 117 -7.71 -1.87 14.47
N THR A 118 -8.25 -0.76 13.99
CA THR A 118 -8.44 0.45 14.80
C THR A 118 -9.34 0.19 16.01
N ALA A 119 -10.34 -0.70 15.89
CA ALA A 119 -11.25 -1.02 16.98
C ALA A 119 -10.66 -2.02 17.99
N LYS A 120 -9.79 -2.93 17.58
CA LYS A 120 -9.31 -4.07 18.38
C LYS A 120 -7.81 -4.01 18.70
N GLY A 121 -7.06 -3.16 18.02
CA GLY A 121 -5.60 -3.09 18.21
C GLY A 121 -4.92 -4.44 17.94
N ALA A 122 -4.12 -4.89 18.89
CA ALA A 122 -3.39 -6.15 18.82
C ALA A 122 -4.29 -7.41 18.78
N GLU A 123 -5.57 -7.30 19.19
CA GLU A 123 -6.52 -8.41 19.14
C GLU A 123 -7.15 -8.59 17.75
N SER A 124 -6.91 -7.67 16.83
CA SER A 124 -7.38 -7.79 15.45
C SER A 124 -6.66 -8.94 14.74
N THR A 125 -7.43 -9.77 14.04
CA THR A 125 -6.88 -10.83 13.18
C THR A 125 -6.05 -10.28 12.01
N PHE A 126 -6.13 -8.98 11.77
CA PHE A 126 -5.35 -8.29 10.74
C PHE A 126 -4.02 -7.76 11.25
N ALA A 127 -3.83 -7.61 12.57
CA ALA A 127 -2.53 -7.33 13.16
C ALA A 127 -1.70 -8.62 13.18
N LEU A 128 -0.52 -8.55 12.60
CA LEU A 128 0.39 -9.71 12.50
C LEU A 128 1.31 -9.74 13.71
N SER A 129 1.75 -10.94 14.10
CA SER A 129 2.83 -11.09 15.09
C SER A 129 4.16 -10.58 14.50
N GLY A 130 5.10 -10.17 15.37
CA GLY A 130 6.42 -9.71 14.94
C GLY A 130 7.16 -10.73 14.08
N ASP A 131 7.06 -12.02 14.38
CA ASP A 131 7.66 -13.10 13.58
C ASP A 131 7.07 -13.15 12.18
N GLU A 132 5.75 -12.99 12.05
CA GLU A 132 5.08 -12.98 10.77
C GLU A 132 5.41 -11.72 9.96
N VAL A 133 5.54 -10.57 10.63
CA VAL A 133 6.02 -9.34 10.00
C VAL A 133 7.43 -9.53 9.46
N CYS A 134 8.34 -10.07 10.28
CA CYS A 134 9.71 -10.36 9.85
C CYS A 134 9.74 -11.32 8.66
N ARG A 135 8.94 -12.40 8.71
CA ARG A 135 8.85 -13.36 7.63
C ARG A 135 8.36 -12.75 6.31
N ARG A 136 7.35 -11.87 6.36
CA ARG A 136 6.83 -11.18 5.17
C ARG A 136 7.72 -10.05 4.67
N SER A 137 8.47 -9.42 5.54
CA SER A 137 9.45 -8.38 5.18
C SER A 137 10.74 -8.97 4.61
N SER A 138 11.04 -10.23 4.94
CA SER A 138 12.18 -10.93 4.33
C SER A 138 11.88 -11.16 2.86
N GLY A 139 12.75 -10.67 1.99
CA GLY A 139 12.68 -10.95 0.55
C GLY A 139 12.72 -12.45 0.26
N PRO A 140 12.45 -12.87 -0.96
CA PRO A 140 12.59 -14.27 -1.36
C PRO A 140 14.00 -14.73 -1.04
N SER A 141 14.15 -15.99 -0.60
CA SER A 141 15.48 -16.56 -0.37
C SER A 141 16.35 -16.38 -1.61
N ALA A 142 17.66 -16.30 -1.43
CA ALA A 142 18.60 -16.14 -2.55
C ALA A 142 18.39 -17.22 -3.63
N GLU A 143 18.01 -18.43 -3.21
CA GLU A 143 17.69 -19.54 -4.10
C GLU A 143 16.43 -19.27 -4.94
N HIS A 144 15.33 -18.77 -4.32
CA HIS A 144 14.12 -18.37 -5.01
C HIS A 144 14.32 -17.19 -5.95
N ALA A 145 15.12 -16.19 -5.52
CA ALA A 145 15.45 -15.05 -6.36
C ALA A 145 16.26 -15.46 -7.59
N LEU A 146 17.20 -16.40 -7.42
CA LEU A 146 18.00 -16.95 -8.52
C LEU A 146 17.12 -17.79 -9.48
N ALA A 147 16.23 -18.62 -8.95
CA ALA A 147 15.30 -19.41 -9.76
C ALA A 147 14.35 -18.51 -10.57
N ALA A 148 13.82 -17.44 -9.99
CA ALA A 148 12.98 -16.46 -10.68
C ALA A 148 13.76 -15.74 -11.80
N ALA A 149 15.00 -15.34 -11.55
CA ALA A 149 15.87 -14.71 -12.55
C ALA A 149 16.20 -15.66 -13.72
N HIS A 150 16.31 -16.96 -13.46
CA HIS A 150 16.52 -17.97 -14.52
C HIS A 150 15.26 -18.19 -15.36
N LEU A 151 14.07 -18.11 -14.77
CA LEU A 151 12.80 -18.23 -15.49
C LEU A 151 12.56 -17.01 -16.39
N ASP A 152 12.87 -15.81 -15.92
CA ASP A 152 12.71 -14.58 -16.67
C ASP A 152 13.63 -14.52 -17.91
N ARG A 153 14.85 -15.04 -17.80
CA ARG A 153 15.78 -15.17 -18.95
C ARG A 153 15.30 -16.10 -20.05
N LYS A 154 14.43 -17.09 -19.74
CA LYS A 154 13.87 -18.03 -20.71
C LYS A 154 12.66 -17.49 -21.46
N SER A 155 12.06 -16.41 -20.99
CA SER A 155 10.89 -15.75 -21.62
C SER A 155 11.27 -14.62 -22.60
N VAL A 156 12.55 -14.41 -22.84
CA VAL A 156 13.09 -13.38 -23.78
C VAL A 156 13.72 -14.03 -25.03
N VAL A 157 13.14 -15.16 -25.51
CA VAL A 157 13.51 -15.74 -26.79
C VAL A 157 12.31 -15.74 -27.73
#